data_adad21f181ea1d39506e4d0c62ff7d81
#
_entry.id   adad21f181ea1d39506e4d0c62ff7d81
#
_cell.length_a   1.000
_cell.length_b   1.000
_cell.length_c   1.000
_cell.angle_alpha   90.00
_cell.angle_beta   90.00
_cell.angle_gamma   90.00
#
_symmetry.space_group_name_H-M   'P 1'
#
loop_
_entity.id
_entity.type
_entity.pdbx_description
1 polymer ?
#
loop_
_entity_poly.entity_id
_entity_poly.type
_entity_poly.pdbx_seq_one_letter_code
_entity_poly.pdbx_strand_id
1 'polypeptide(L)'
;VTMYVTQDMSLTNAGMTRSAVDIHPGATLNLYICKGVTMNVDSGYGAEGTTGNALGAEGGKGGYAGIHLPDGATLNLYGKGKLIAYGGNAGTGGGSTSGNRGGGGGGGAGAGIGGNGGDGGQAGTTFTPRLDTNSGSDGKAGENCGTLCIYDELEIYAYGGAGGAGGRRWRSCLPRRRIYIWKWRK
;
A
#
# COMPACT_ATOMS: atom_id res chain seq x y z
N VAL A 1 -14.57 -19.21 13.87
CA VAL A 1 -14.34 -18.53 15.16
C VAL A 1 -15.48 -17.54 15.38
N THR A 2 -15.92 -17.35 16.65
CA THR A 2 -16.90 -16.32 17.02
C THR A 2 -16.29 -15.39 18.06
N MET A 3 -16.44 -14.09 17.83
CA MET A 3 -15.95 -13.02 18.71
C MET A 3 -17.09 -12.07 19.08
N TYR A 4 -17.19 -11.75 20.36
CA TYR A 4 -18.16 -10.78 20.88
C TYR A 4 -17.43 -9.54 21.39
N VAL A 5 -17.81 -8.38 20.89
CA VAL A 5 -17.30 -7.07 21.33
C VAL A 5 -18.39 -6.41 22.18
N THR A 6 -18.20 -6.45 23.51
CA THR A 6 -19.16 -6.03 24.50
C THR A 6 -18.85 -4.67 25.14
N GLN A 7 -17.68 -4.12 24.82
CA GLN A 7 -17.23 -2.80 25.23
C GLN A 7 -16.40 -2.18 24.11
N ASP A 8 -16.22 -0.86 24.14
CA ASP A 8 -15.40 -0.16 23.17
C ASP A 8 -13.99 -0.74 23.14
N MET A 9 -13.51 -1.02 21.92
CA MET A 9 -12.20 -1.63 21.71
C MET A 9 -11.48 -0.99 20.54
N SER A 10 -10.16 -0.92 20.64
CA SER A 10 -9.28 -0.48 19.56
C SER A 10 -8.16 -1.49 19.35
N LEU A 11 -8.07 -2.01 18.13
CA LEU A 11 -6.99 -2.86 17.66
C LEU A 11 -6.14 -2.04 16.71
N THR A 12 -4.90 -1.73 17.10
CA THR A 12 -4.00 -0.95 16.26
C THR A 12 -2.68 -1.68 16.05
N ASN A 13 -2.24 -1.72 14.81
CA ASN A 13 -0.92 -2.12 14.38
C ASN A 13 -0.15 -0.96 13.75
N ALA A 14 -0.51 0.28 14.06
CA ALA A 14 0.22 1.45 13.61
C ALA A 14 1.73 1.29 13.90
N GLY A 15 2.54 1.43 12.86
CA GLY A 15 3.99 1.18 12.95
C GLY A 15 4.43 -0.26 12.70
N MET A 16 3.51 -1.20 12.51
CA MET A 16 3.82 -2.58 12.15
C MET A 16 3.44 -2.91 10.71
N THR A 17 4.11 -3.90 10.14
CA THR A 17 3.89 -4.36 8.76
C THR A 17 2.92 -5.54 8.73
N ARG A 18 1.69 -5.34 9.23
CA ARG A 18 0.62 -6.36 9.22
C ARG A 18 -0.76 -5.75 9.46
N SER A 19 -1.79 -6.52 9.16
CA SER A 19 -3.17 -6.20 9.46
C SER A 19 -3.46 -6.26 10.96
N ALA A 20 -4.44 -5.48 11.44
CA ALA A 20 -4.84 -5.52 12.85
C ALA A 20 -5.69 -6.76 13.17
N VAL A 21 -6.50 -7.19 12.21
CA VAL A 21 -7.21 -8.47 12.25
C VAL A 21 -6.85 -9.23 10.98
N ASP A 22 -6.44 -10.48 11.12
CA ASP A 22 -6.04 -11.34 10.00
C ASP A 22 -6.88 -12.63 9.99
N ILE A 23 -7.65 -12.82 8.93
CA ILE A 23 -8.49 -14.00 8.72
C ILE A 23 -7.81 -14.85 7.66
N HIS A 24 -7.41 -16.08 8.04
CA HIS A 24 -6.75 -16.98 7.09
C HIS A 24 -7.71 -17.49 6.00
N PRO A 25 -7.20 -17.78 4.79
CA PRO A 25 -7.99 -18.46 3.75
C PRO A 25 -8.67 -19.71 4.27
N GLY A 26 -9.94 -19.89 3.92
CA GLY A 26 -10.76 -21.01 4.40
C GLY A 26 -11.35 -20.82 5.81
N ALA A 27 -10.96 -19.79 6.54
CA ALA A 27 -11.49 -19.49 7.86
C ALA A 27 -12.76 -18.62 7.80
N THR A 28 -13.63 -18.79 8.79
CA THR A 28 -14.80 -17.93 9.02
C THR A 28 -14.70 -17.25 10.38
N LEU A 29 -14.79 -15.91 10.38
CA LEU A 29 -14.94 -15.09 11.59
C LEU A 29 -16.39 -14.59 11.68
N ASN A 30 -17.08 -14.93 12.78
CA ASN A 30 -18.36 -14.32 13.15
C ASN A 30 -18.08 -13.22 14.20
N LEU A 31 -18.32 -11.98 13.86
CA LEU A 31 -18.02 -10.82 14.70
C LEU A 31 -19.33 -10.16 15.13
N TYR A 32 -19.59 -10.18 16.42
CA TYR A 32 -20.77 -9.54 17.04
C TYR A 32 -20.35 -8.27 17.76
N ILE A 33 -20.87 -7.10 17.36
CA ILE A 33 -20.64 -5.83 18.05
C ILE A 33 -21.93 -5.37 18.73
N CYS A 34 -21.91 -5.31 20.05
CA CYS A 34 -23.08 -4.98 20.86
C CYS A 34 -23.55 -3.56 20.57
N LYS A 35 -24.85 -3.30 20.80
CA LYS A 35 -25.44 -1.97 20.65
C LYS A 35 -24.71 -0.93 21.50
N GLY A 36 -24.38 0.20 20.91
CA GLY A 36 -23.68 1.31 21.56
C GLY A 36 -22.18 1.11 21.74
N VAL A 37 -21.63 -0.01 21.23
CA VAL A 37 -20.21 -0.34 21.30
C VAL A 37 -19.54 0.03 19.99
N THR A 38 -18.33 0.59 20.07
CA THR A 38 -17.48 0.89 18.90
C THR A 38 -16.24 0.03 18.90
N MET A 39 -15.99 -0.66 17.77
CA MET A 39 -14.75 -1.35 17.49
C MET A 39 -13.96 -0.57 16.44
N ASN A 40 -12.76 -0.09 16.82
CA ASN A 40 -11.81 0.52 15.89
C ASN A 40 -10.73 -0.48 15.52
N VAL A 41 -10.41 -0.55 14.23
CA VAL A 41 -9.38 -1.42 13.68
C VAL A 41 -8.49 -0.58 12.79
N ASP A 42 -7.19 -0.50 13.12
CA ASP A 42 -6.22 0.31 12.39
C ASP A 42 -4.99 -0.53 12.04
N SER A 43 -4.69 -0.65 10.77
CA SER A 43 -3.62 -1.50 10.27
C SER A 43 -2.27 -0.80 10.19
N GLY A 44 -1.23 -1.62 9.99
CA GLY A 44 0.11 -1.15 9.67
C GLY A 44 0.24 -0.68 8.21
N TYR A 45 1.28 0.08 7.95
CA TYR A 45 1.61 0.59 6.62
C TYR A 45 2.66 -0.29 5.91
N GLY A 46 2.72 -0.20 4.59
CA GLY A 46 3.74 -0.86 3.78
C GLY A 46 5.12 -0.22 4.00
N ALA A 47 6.14 -1.04 4.04
CA ALA A 47 7.52 -0.56 4.13
C ALA A 47 7.91 0.24 2.88
N GLU A 48 8.71 1.28 3.08
CA GLU A 48 9.26 2.07 1.99
C GLU A 48 10.19 1.24 1.10
N GLY A 49 10.24 1.57 -0.18
CA GLY A 49 11.19 0.99 -1.12
C GLY A 49 12.62 1.40 -0.81
N THR A 50 13.57 0.56 -1.17
CA THR A 50 15.00 0.81 -0.94
C THR A 50 15.55 1.77 -1.98
N THR A 51 16.45 2.67 -1.56
CA THR A 51 17.22 3.50 -2.48
C THR A 51 18.43 2.68 -2.96
N GLY A 52 18.50 2.37 -4.26
CA GLY A 52 19.54 1.51 -4.82
C GLY A 52 20.59 2.27 -5.64
N ASN A 53 21.87 1.89 -5.44
CA ASN A 53 22.94 2.20 -6.38
C ASN A 53 22.85 1.22 -7.54
N ALA A 54 22.83 1.64 -8.76
CA ALA A 54 23.08 0.87 -9.98
C ALA A 54 22.20 -0.37 -10.31
N LEU A 55 21.69 -1.15 -9.38
CA LEU A 55 20.96 -2.39 -9.63
C LEU A 55 19.63 -2.43 -8.85
N GLY A 56 18.62 -1.75 -9.38
CA GLY A 56 17.24 -1.97 -8.99
C GLY A 56 16.90 -1.52 -7.55
N ALA A 57 16.52 -0.26 -7.38
CA ALA A 57 15.79 0.15 -6.19
C ALA A 57 14.49 -0.66 -6.10
N GLU A 58 14.20 -1.24 -4.96
CA GLU A 58 12.93 -1.95 -4.75
C GLU A 58 11.77 -0.96 -4.71
N GLY A 59 10.62 -1.39 -5.17
CA GLY A 59 9.37 -0.66 -5.00
C GLY A 59 8.93 -0.61 -3.54
N GLY A 60 8.03 0.32 -3.22
CA GLY A 60 7.39 0.36 -1.91
C GLY A 60 6.48 -0.86 -1.70
N LYS A 61 6.37 -1.33 -0.48
CA LYS A 61 5.46 -2.43 -0.13
C LYS A 61 4.01 -1.96 -0.10
N GLY A 62 3.08 -2.86 -0.38
CA GLY A 62 1.65 -2.61 -0.23
C GLY A 62 1.28 -2.28 1.21
N GLY A 63 0.24 -1.47 1.39
CA GLY A 63 -0.37 -1.23 2.70
C GLY A 63 -1.19 -2.44 3.14
N TYR A 64 -1.31 -2.65 4.44
CA TYR A 64 -2.06 -3.78 5.01
C TYR A 64 -3.52 -3.42 5.20
N ALA A 65 -4.42 -4.39 5.07
CA ALA A 65 -5.83 -4.19 5.36
C ALA A 65 -6.08 -4.01 6.87
N GLY A 66 -7.05 -3.19 7.25
CA GLY A 66 -7.50 -3.08 8.64
C GLY A 66 -7.97 -4.44 9.16
N ILE A 67 -8.96 -5.01 8.48
CA ILE A 67 -9.35 -6.40 8.61
C ILE A 67 -8.96 -7.10 7.31
N HIS A 68 -7.93 -7.93 7.37
CA HIS A 68 -7.49 -8.72 6.24
C HIS A 68 -8.47 -9.87 6.01
N LEU A 69 -9.12 -9.83 4.87
CA LEU A 69 -10.12 -10.79 4.42
C LEU A 69 -9.67 -11.32 3.04
N PRO A 70 -8.73 -12.25 2.97
CA PRO A 70 -8.21 -12.78 1.71
C PRO A 70 -9.23 -13.68 1.01
N ASP A 71 -8.96 -14.01 -0.25
CA ASP A 71 -9.78 -14.96 -1.01
C ASP A 71 -9.96 -16.28 -0.25
N GLY A 72 -11.17 -16.82 -0.31
CA GLY A 72 -11.55 -18.03 0.43
C GLY A 72 -11.86 -17.83 1.92
N ALA A 73 -11.62 -16.65 2.51
CA ALA A 73 -12.02 -16.33 3.88
C ALA A 73 -13.45 -15.75 3.93
N THR A 74 -14.11 -15.86 5.08
CA THR A 74 -15.45 -15.30 5.30
C THR A 74 -15.50 -14.49 6.59
N LEU A 75 -16.03 -13.26 6.50
CA LEU A 75 -16.34 -12.41 7.64
C LEU A 75 -17.85 -12.18 7.72
N ASN A 76 -18.46 -12.64 8.81
CA ASN A 76 -19.86 -12.38 9.12
C ASN A 76 -19.96 -11.33 10.22
N LEU A 77 -20.64 -10.24 9.95
CA LEU A 77 -20.82 -9.12 10.86
C LEU A 77 -22.25 -9.10 11.41
N TYR A 78 -22.37 -9.02 12.74
CA TYR A 78 -23.63 -9.01 13.47
C TYR A 78 -23.68 -7.92 14.52
N GLY A 79 -24.88 -7.55 14.93
CA GLY A 79 -25.14 -6.66 16.04
C GLY A 79 -25.61 -5.27 15.62
N LYS A 80 -25.63 -4.34 16.58
CA LYS A 80 -26.13 -2.97 16.41
C LYS A 80 -25.12 -1.93 16.91
N GLY A 81 -23.86 -2.27 16.92
CA GLY A 81 -22.75 -1.38 17.28
C GLY A 81 -22.16 -0.68 16.06
N LYS A 82 -20.90 -0.29 16.18
CA LYS A 82 -20.15 0.42 15.16
C LYS A 82 -18.80 -0.24 14.91
N LEU A 83 -18.48 -0.50 13.65
CA LEU A 83 -17.17 -0.94 13.19
C LEU A 83 -16.51 0.17 12.37
N ILE A 84 -15.30 0.57 12.75
CA ILE A 84 -14.48 1.51 11.99
C ILE A 84 -13.17 0.82 11.67
N ALA A 85 -12.88 0.63 10.37
CA ALA A 85 -11.69 -0.08 9.92
C ALA A 85 -10.87 0.80 8.97
N TYR A 86 -9.59 0.98 9.27
CA TYR A 86 -8.65 1.75 8.48
C TYR A 86 -7.60 0.83 7.86
N GLY A 87 -7.46 0.90 6.55
CA GLY A 87 -6.36 0.29 5.82
C GLY A 87 -5.11 1.14 5.89
N GLY A 88 -3.97 0.49 5.87
CA GLY A 88 -2.67 1.14 5.95
C GLY A 88 -2.24 1.78 4.63
N ASN A 89 -1.47 2.85 4.74
CA ASN A 89 -0.84 3.47 3.60
C ASN A 89 0.22 2.54 3.00
N ALA A 90 0.41 2.62 1.71
CA ALA A 90 1.51 1.93 1.05
C ALA A 90 2.84 2.66 1.23
N GLY A 91 3.93 1.91 1.16
CA GLY A 91 5.28 2.46 1.11
C GLY A 91 5.57 3.20 -0.18
N THR A 92 6.36 4.26 -0.11
CA THR A 92 6.85 5.00 -1.28
C THR A 92 7.86 4.16 -2.05
N GLY A 93 7.94 4.36 -3.35
CA GLY A 93 8.94 3.71 -4.19
C GLY A 93 10.36 4.20 -3.91
N GLY A 94 11.33 3.33 -4.04
CA GLY A 94 12.75 3.67 -3.85
C GLY A 94 13.31 4.59 -4.93
N GLY A 95 14.21 5.49 -4.55
CA GLY A 95 14.89 6.40 -5.47
C GLY A 95 16.08 5.74 -6.20
N SER A 96 16.41 6.21 -7.40
CA SER A 96 17.68 5.87 -8.06
C SER A 96 18.72 6.93 -7.77
N THR A 97 19.92 6.53 -7.38
CA THR A 97 21.06 7.44 -7.08
C THR A 97 22.02 7.62 -8.24
N SER A 98 21.90 6.84 -9.30
CA SER A 98 22.83 6.89 -10.44
C SER A 98 22.14 6.75 -11.79
N GLY A 99 22.45 7.69 -12.70
CA GLY A 99 22.17 7.56 -14.13
C GLY A 99 20.69 7.69 -14.51
N ASN A 100 20.39 7.37 -15.76
CA ASN A 100 19.07 7.46 -16.38
C ASN A 100 18.08 6.36 -15.98
N ARG A 101 18.07 5.91 -14.71
CA ARG A 101 17.19 4.84 -14.27
C ARG A 101 15.96 5.41 -13.58
N GLY A 102 14.79 4.83 -13.86
CA GLY A 102 13.58 5.10 -13.11
C GLY A 102 13.70 4.53 -11.70
N GLY A 103 13.17 5.23 -10.71
CA GLY A 103 12.99 4.70 -9.35
C GLY A 103 11.93 3.59 -9.34
N GLY A 104 11.90 2.79 -8.29
CA GLY A 104 10.87 1.77 -8.08
C GLY A 104 9.49 2.42 -7.90
N GLY A 105 8.44 1.72 -8.26
CA GLY A 105 7.06 2.16 -8.04
C GLY A 105 6.68 2.18 -6.56
N GLY A 106 5.71 3.00 -6.18
CA GLY A 106 5.07 2.91 -4.86
C GLY A 106 4.15 1.71 -4.78
N GLY A 107 3.87 1.24 -3.57
CA GLY A 107 2.90 0.15 -3.35
C GLY A 107 1.45 0.61 -3.49
N GLY A 108 0.52 -0.31 -3.54
CA GLY A 108 -0.92 -0.10 -3.43
C GLY A 108 -1.39 0.06 -1.98
N ALA A 109 -2.46 0.78 -1.75
CA ALA A 109 -3.03 0.95 -0.41
C ALA A 109 -3.68 -0.34 0.11
N GLY A 110 -3.71 -0.51 1.41
CA GLY A 110 -4.52 -1.55 2.05
C GLY A 110 -6.00 -1.15 2.13
N ALA A 111 -6.90 -2.12 2.11
CA ALA A 111 -8.33 -1.89 2.31
C ALA A 111 -8.65 -1.66 3.79
N GLY A 112 -9.76 -0.99 4.11
CA GLY A 112 -10.30 -1.00 5.48
C GLY A 112 -10.72 -2.42 5.88
N ILE A 113 -11.51 -3.07 5.04
CA ILE A 113 -11.87 -4.48 5.14
C ILE A 113 -11.63 -5.10 3.75
N GLY A 114 -10.80 -6.13 3.64
CA GLY A 114 -10.50 -6.75 2.35
C GLY A 114 -9.07 -7.23 2.20
N GLY A 115 -8.54 -7.22 0.99
CA GLY A 115 -7.16 -7.62 0.68
C GLY A 115 -6.13 -6.54 1.02
N ASN A 116 -4.90 -6.95 1.16
CA ASN A 116 -3.74 -6.07 1.24
C ASN A 116 -3.44 -5.44 -0.13
N GLY A 117 -2.81 -4.28 -0.12
CA GLY A 117 -2.32 -3.65 -1.34
C GLY A 117 -1.13 -4.40 -1.95
N GLY A 118 -1.00 -4.34 -3.26
CA GLY A 118 0.14 -4.94 -3.95
C GLY A 118 1.43 -4.14 -3.80
N ASP A 119 2.56 -4.82 -3.85
CA ASP A 119 3.88 -4.20 -3.84
C ASP A 119 4.13 -3.39 -5.12
N GLY A 120 4.84 -2.28 -5.02
CA GLY A 120 5.30 -1.50 -6.17
C GLY A 120 6.37 -2.24 -6.99
N GLY A 121 6.47 -1.88 -8.26
CA GLY A 121 7.47 -2.48 -9.15
C GLY A 121 8.90 -2.03 -8.84
N GLN A 122 9.87 -2.86 -9.24
CA GLN A 122 11.29 -2.58 -9.08
C GLN A 122 11.77 -1.54 -10.11
N ALA A 123 12.82 -0.82 -9.78
CA ALA A 123 13.49 0.08 -10.73
C ALA A 123 14.10 -0.69 -11.91
N GLY A 124 14.23 -0.01 -13.05
CA GLY A 124 14.86 -0.60 -14.24
C GLY A 124 16.32 -0.98 -14.00
N THR A 125 16.71 -2.17 -14.46
CA THR A 125 18.05 -2.78 -14.23
C THR A 125 19.03 -2.56 -15.36
N THR A 126 18.60 -2.18 -16.56
CA THR A 126 19.45 -2.04 -17.75
C THR A 126 19.98 -0.61 -17.91
N PHE A 127 21.28 -0.50 -18.12
CA PHE A 127 21.93 0.76 -18.49
C PHE A 127 22.07 0.83 -20.02
N THR A 128 21.23 1.61 -20.68
CA THR A 128 21.43 1.94 -22.09
C THR A 128 21.76 3.44 -22.19
N PRO A 129 22.95 3.80 -22.71
CA PRO A 129 23.41 5.20 -22.73
C PRO A 129 22.57 6.17 -23.60
N ARG A 130 21.60 5.67 -24.34
CA ARG A 130 20.92 6.44 -25.40
C ARG A 130 19.41 6.46 -25.42
N LEU A 131 18.72 5.70 -24.58
CA LEU A 131 17.26 5.65 -24.62
C LEU A 131 16.67 5.82 -23.22
N ASP A 132 15.71 6.72 -23.08
CA ASP A 132 14.90 7.00 -21.90
C ASP A 132 14.00 5.82 -21.47
N THR A 133 14.30 4.60 -21.85
CA THR A 133 13.42 3.43 -21.80
C THR A 133 13.67 2.49 -20.63
N ASN A 134 14.46 2.86 -19.65
CA ASN A 134 14.63 2.05 -18.44
C ASN A 134 13.50 2.32 -17.45
N SER A 135 12.29 2.01 -17.86
CA SER A 135 11.14 1.95 -16.96
C SER A 135 11.36 0.86 -15.90
N GLY A 136 10.95 1.12 -14.68
CA GLY A 136 10.80 0.06 -13.70
C GLY A 136 9.76 -0.97 -14.15
N SER A 137 9.72 -2.12 -13.50
CA SER A 137 8.65 -3.09 -13.70
C SER A 137 7.33 -2.56 -13.14
N ASP A 138 6.22 -3.07 -13.64
CA ASP A 138 4.91 -2.79 -13.06
C ASP A 138 4.83 -3.32 -11.62
N GLY A 139 4.01 -2.67 -10.81
CA GLY A 139 3.68 -3.14 -9.47
C GLY A 139 2.82 -4.41 -9.53
N LYS A 140 2.76 -5.11 -8.42
CA LYS A 140 1.85 -6.25 -8.26
C LYS A 140 0.43 -5.78 -8.03
N ALA A 141 -0.54 -6.54 -8.51
CA ALA A 141 -1.94 -6.36 -8.13
C ALA A 141 -2.10 -6.53 -6.60
N GLY A 142 -3.07 -5.84 -6.02
CA GLY A 142 -3.50 -6.11 -4.65
C GLY A 142 -4.14 -7.49 -4.54
N GLU A 143 -4.30 -7.97 -3.31
CA GLU A 143 -4.94 -9.25 -3.05
C GLU A 143 -6.45 -9.19 -3.31
N ASN A 144 -7.00 -10.31 -3.75
CA ASN A 144 -8.45 -10.47 -3.87
C ASN A 144 -9.11 -10.49 -2.48
N CYS A 145 -10.34 -10.00 -2.41
CA CYS A 145 -11.12 -10.00 -1.18
C CYS A 145 -11.94 -11.29 -1.07
N GLY A 146 -12.07 -11.82 0.13
CA GLY A 146 -12.96 -12.91 0.48
C GLY A 146 -14.43 -12.47 0.59
N THR A 147 -15.25 -13.23 1.29
CA THR A 147 -16.68 -12.99 1.44
C THR A 147 -16.99 -12.18 2.69
N LEU A 148 -17.66 -11.04 2.53
CA LEU A 148 -18.19 -10.23 3.62
C LEU A 148 -19.71 -10.33 3.65
N CYS A 149 -20.27 -10.79 4.76
CA CYS A 149 -21.71 -10.83 5.01
C CYS A 149 -22.07 -9.92 6.18
N ILE A 150 -23.07 -9.09 5.99
CA ILE A 150 -23.56 -8.18 7.01
C ILE A 150 -24.99 -8.58 7.35
N TYR A 151 -25.20 -8.87 8.63
CA TYR A 151 -26.48 -9.24 9.16
C TYR A 151 -27.04 -8.19 10.09
N ASP A 152 -27.92 -7.76 10.50
CA ASP A 152 -28.35 -6.73 11.44
C ASP A 152 -28.04 -5.27 11.00
N GLU A 153 -28.31 -4.33 11.92
CA GLU A 153 -28.21 -2.89 11.70
C GLU A 153 -26.87 -2.33 12.21
N LEU A 154 -25.76 -2.93 11.78
CA LEU A 154 -24.42 -2.48 12.17
C LEU A 154 -23.99 -1.24 11.38
N GLU A 155 -23.43 -0.24 12.05
CA GLU A 155 -22.76 0.89 11.37
C GLU A 155 -21.34 0.49 10.97
N ILE A 156 -21.01 0.56 9.68
CA ILE A 156 -19.68 0.15 9.17
C ILE A 156 -19.05 1.32 8.43
N TYR A 157 -17.82 1.67 8.84
CA TYR A 157 -16.97 2.64 8.17
C TYR A 157 -15.65 1.96 7.81
N ALA A 158 -15.43 1.72 6.52
CA ALA A 158 -14.21 1.11 6.02
C ALA A 158 -13.45 2.10 5.13
N TYR A 159 -12.25 2.47 5.54
CA TYR A 159 -11.40 3.44 4.84
C TYR A 159 -10.16 2.73 4.32
N GLY A 160 -9.91 2.84 3.02
CA GLY A 160 -8.63 2.43 2.43
C GLY A 160 -7.52 3.41 2.78
N GLY A 161 -6.30 2.92 2.83
CA GLY A 161 -5.10 3.75 2.98
C GLY A 161 -4.79 4.56 1.72
N ALA A 162 -3.69 5.30 1.73
CA ALA A 162 -3.16 5.99 0.57
C ALA A 162 -2.15 5.12 -0.19
N GLY A 163 -2.18 5.15 -1.51
CA GLY A 163 -1.16 4.53 -2.35
C GLY A 163 0.21 5.21 -2.18
N GLY A 164 1.28 4.46 -2.30
CA GLY A 164 2.64 4.98 -2.21
C GLY A 164 3.02 5.81 -3.44
N ALA A 165 3.77 6.88 -3.22
CA ALA A 165 4.33 7.66 -4.32
C ALA A 165 5.41 6.84 -5.07
N GLY A 166 5.49 6.99 -6.39
CA GLY A 166 6.56 6.40 -7.19
C GLY A 166 7.94 6.95 -6.80
N GLY A 167 8.98 6.13 -6.98
CA GLY A 167 10.35 6.52 -6.70
C GLY A 167 10.82 7.68 -7.59
N ARG A 168 11.71 8.51 -7.07
CA ARG A 168 12.22 9.66 -7.79
C ARG A 168 13.30 9.25 -8.79
N ARG A 169 13.19 9.73 -10.01
CA ARG A 169 14.26 9.68 -11.01
C ARG A 169 15.35 10.69 -10.62
N TRP A 170 16.60 10.27 -10.59
CA TRP A 170 17.71 11.20 -10.48
C TRP A 170 17.80 12.03 -11.76
N ARG A 171 17.60 13.33 -11.67
CA ARG A 171 17.89 14.24 -12.76
C ARG A 171 19.26 14.86 -12.49
N SER A 172 20.24 14.55 -13.34
CA SER A 172 21.47 15.32 -13.33
C SER A 172 21.12 16.76 -13.78
N CYS A 173 21.20 17.70 -12.88
CA CYS A 173 21.24 19.11 -13.26
C CYS A 173 22.60 19.39 -13.89
N LEU A 174 22.84 18.94 -15.10
CA LEU A 174 23.89 19.54 -15.90
C LEU A 174 23.40 20.94 -16.29
N PRO A 175 24.08 22.00 -15.87
CA PRO A 175 23.72 23.34 -16.35
C PRO A 175 23.83 23.30 -17.88
N ARG A 176 22.75 23.62 -18.56
CA ARG A 176 22.79 23.81 -20.01
C ARG A 176 23.84 24.88 -20.26
N ARG A 177 25.04 24.46 -20.72
CA ARG A 177 26.02 25.41 -21.23
C ARG A 177 25.36 26.14 -22.40
N ARG A 178 25.02 27.40 -22.20
CA ARG A 178 24.69 28.29 -23.30
C ARG A 178 26.00 28.46 -24.11
N ILE A 179 26.05 27.84 -25.28
CA ILE A 179 27.11 28.08 -26.24
C ILE A 179 26.78 29.44 -26.87
N TYR A 180 27.52 30.50 -26.50
CA TYR A 180 27.45 31.77 -27.17
C TYR A 180 28.34 31.66 -28.42
N ILE A 181 27.75 31.63 -29.62
CA ILE A 181 28.45 31.70 -30.89
C ILE A 181 28.62 33.20 -31.21
N TRP A 182 29.83 33.73 -31.05
CA TRP A 182 30.16 35.08 -31.51
C TRP A 182 30.43 35.01 -33.01
N LYS A 183 29.53 35.60 -33.83
CA LYS A 183 29.79 35.83 -35.25
C LYS A 183 30.49 37.17 -35.40
N TRP A 184 31.76 37.14 -35.78
CA TRP A 184 32.44 38.33 -36.28
C TRP A 184 31.93 38.64 -37.68
N ARG A 185 31.39 39.83 -37.91
CA ARG A 185 31.20 40.36 -39.27
C ARG A 185 32.42 41.20 -39.60
N LYS A 186 33.00 40.94 -40.80
CA LYS A 186 33.98 41.86 -41.46
C LYS A 186 33.21 42.98 -42.12
#